data_58b65d2eec2c7d9ba1d2d284e6171947
#
_entry.id   58b65d2eec2c7d9ba1d2d284e6171947
#
_cell.length_a   1.000
_cell.length_b   1.000
_cell.length_c   1.000
_cell.angle_alpha   90.00
_cell.angle_beta   90.00
_cell.angle_gamma   90.00
#
_symmetry.space_group_name_H-M   'P 1'
#
loop_
_entity.id
_entity.type
_entity.pdbx_description
1 polymer ?
#
loop_
_entity_poly.entity_id
_entity_poly.type
_entity_poly.pdbx_seq_one_letter_code
_entity_poly.pdbx_strand_id
1 'polypeptide(L)'
;MSRIIDNPFAVFFIALIAQWGAAYIGDHLRRKLRPLKEGEQADFDTVLTASLTLLALIIGFSFSMAVSRYDQRKNSEEAEANAIGTEYIRADLLPTDDAAKVRELLRTYVNQRILFYLNNEDRMSEVDTAKLQTELWSSAVRVATAEPTPVVALAVSGMNNVLSAQGQTQAAWLNRIPVAAWSLMGLIAICSNLLLGYRERSRRTLTLLVLPMIASIAFFLIADIDSPYAGIINVVPHNLIATSQYMKKD
;
A
#
# COMPACT_ATOMS: atom_id res chain seq x y z
N MET A 1 15.76 1.94 5.89
CA MET A 1 14.64 2.88 6.01
C MET A 1 13.30 2.26 5.56
N SER A 2 13.29 1.44 4.49
CA SER A 2 12.06 0.76 4.04
C SER A 2 11.39 -0.09 5.14
N ARG A 3 12.13 -0.91 5.86
CA ARG A 3 11.57 -1.80 6.91
C ARG A 3 10.87 -1.09 8.08
N ILE A 4 11.22 0.17 8.37
CA ILE A 4 10.59 0.94 9.47
C ILE A 4 9.23 1.50 8.99
N ILE A 5 9.18 2.00 7.76
CA ILE A 5 7.94 2.52 7.14
C ILE A 5 6.93 1.40 6.90
N ASP A 6 7.42 0.16 6.74
CA ASP A 6 6.60 -1.04 6.56
C ASP A 6 5.84 -1.45 7.83
N ASN A 7 6.26 -0.98 9.01
CA ASN A 7 5.59 -1.27 10.27
C ASN A 7 4.86 -0.01 10.80
N PRO A 8 3.53 0.08 10.65
CA PRO A 8 2.75 1.24 11.08
C PRO A 8 2.91 1.58 12.55
N PHE A 9 3.02 0.56 13.41
CA PHE A 9 3.24 0.78 14.85
C PHE A 9 4.61 1.39 15.14
N ALA A 10 5.65 0.95 14.42
CA ALA A 10 6.97 1.56 14.54
C ALA A 10 6.95 3.03 14.11
N VAL A 11 6.25 3.34 13.00
CA VAL A 11 6.06 4.74 12.53
C VAL A 11 5.37 5.57 13.60
N PHE A 12 4.30 5.05 14.23
CA PHE A 12 3.58 5.75 15.30
C PHE A 12 4.49 6.11 16.47
N PHE A 13 5.19 5.13 17.03
CA PHE A 13 6.02 5.36 18.21
C PHE A 13 7.23 6.24 17.92
N ILE A 14 7.89 6.05 16.77
CA ILE A 14 9.02 6.90 16.36
C ILE A 14 8.55 8.34 16.15
N ALA A 15 7.43 8.54 15.45
CA ALA A 15 6.87 9.86 15.22
C ALA A 15 6.48 10.55 16.53
N LEU A 16 5.81 9.82 17.43
CA LEU A 16 5.40 10.35 18.73
C LEU A 16 6.60 10.78 19.58
N ILE A 17 7.62 9.92 19.69
CA ILE A 17 8.82 10.21 20.47
C ILE A 17 9.60 11.40 19.88
N ALA A 18 9.76 11.41 18.55
CA ALA A 18 10.49 12.48 17.85
C ALA A 18 9.79 13.85 18.00
N GLN A 19 8.48 13.89 17.81
CA GLN A 19 7.68 15.11 17.89
C GLN A 19 7.56 15.62 19.34
N TRP A 20 7.32 14.72 20.29
CA TRP A 20 7.27 15.08 21.70
C TRP A 20 8.64 15.54 22.19
N GLY A 21 9.73 14.87 21.78
CA GLY A 21 11.10 15.32 22.05
C GLY A 21 11.39 16.70 21.48
N ALA A 22 10.93 16.99 20.26
CA ALA A 22 11.06 18.31 19.64
C ALA A 22 10.32 19.39 20.45
N ALA A 23 9.09 19.12 20.89
CA ALA A 23 8.34 20.03 21.75
C ALA A 23 9.04 20.27 23.10
N TYR A 24 9.59 19.22 23.72
CA TYR A 24 10.36 19.34 24.95
C TYR A 24 11.64 20.15 24.76
N ILE A 25 12.37 19.96 23.65
CA ILE A 25 13.54 20.73 23.27
C ILE A 25 13.16 22.23 23.09
N GLY A 26 12.04 22.51 22.43
CA GLY A 26 11.52 23.86 22.26
C GLY A 26 11.25 24.56 23.57
N ASP A 27 10.60 23.94 24.56
CA ASP A 27 10.40 24.49 25.90
C ASP A 27 11.73 24.70 26.63
N HIS A 28 12.67 23.76 26.49
CA HIS A 28 13.99 23.90 27.10
C HIS A 28 14.80 25.10 26.51
N LEU A 29 14.78 25.26 25.17
CA LEU A 29 15.40 26.38 24.49
C LEU A 29 14.83 27.73 24.96
N ARG A 30 13.49 27.83 25.08
CA ARG A 30 12.83 29.02 25.60
C ARG A 30 13.36 29.42 26.98
N ARG A 31 13.56 28.43 27.86
CA ARG A 31 14.06 28.68 29.22
C ARG A 31 15.51 29.14 29.23
N LYS A 32 16.35 28.68 28.28
CA LYS A 32 17.76 29.02 28.19
C LYS A 32 18.02 30.34 27.46
N LEU A 33 17.28 30.61 26.37
CA LEU A 33 17.53 31.79 25.54
C LEU A 33 16.86 33.01 26.15
N ARG A 34 15.62 33.26 25.78
CA ARG A 34 14.79 34.35 26.36
C ARG A 34 13.31 34.08 26.01
N PRO A 35 12.39 34.54 26.87
CA PRO A 35 10.99 34.56 26.47
C PRO A 35 10.77 35.59 25.36
N LEU A 36 9.82 35.28 24.45
CA LEU A 36 9.38 36.19 23.40
C LEU A 36 8.82 37.48 24.01
N LYS A 37 9.19 38.63 23.46
CA LYS A 37 8.58 39.92 23.79
C LYS A 37 7.16 39.98 23.22
N GLU A 38 6.31 40.85 23.77
CA GLU A 38 4.90 40.95 23.34
C GLU A 38 4.76 41.24 21.84
N GLY A 39 5.61 42.09 21.24
CA GLY A 39 5.60 42.30 19.78
C GLY A 39 6.10 41.14 18.92
N GLU A 40 6.99 40.30 19.45
CA GLU A 40 7.53 39.14 18.74
C GLU A 40 6.56 37.95 18.76
N GLN A 41 5.58 37.94 19.67
CA GLN A 41 4.63 36.82 19.82
C GLN A 41 3.68 36.70 18.63
N ALA A 42 3.21 37.81 18.08
CA ALA A 42 2.28 37.79 16.92
C ALA A 42 2.95 37.22 15.65
N ASP A 43 4.21 37.63 15.41
CA ASP A 43 4.99 37.13 14.27
C ASP A 43 5.28 35.63 14.44
N PHE A 44 5.62 35.23 15.66
CA PHE A 44 5.89 33.84 15.99
C PHE A 44 4.64 32.96 15.82
N ASP A 45 3.46 33.41 16.29
CA ASP A 45 2.19 32.75 16.15
C ASP A 45 1.79 32.61 14.66
N THR A 46 2.13 33.59 13.83
CA THR A 46 1.92 33.53 12.38
C THR A 46 2.75 32.42 11.76
N VAL A 47 4.05 32.32 12.08
CA VAL A 47 4.95 31.27 11.58
C VAL A 47 4.49 29.88 12.06
N LEU A 48 4.14 29.76 13.34
CA LEU A 48 3.64 28.50 13.91
C LEU A 48 2.35 28.05 13.21
N THR A 49 1.38 28.95 13.04
CA THR A 49 0.10 28.67 12.37
C THR A 49 0.33 28.27 10.90
N ALA A 50 1.19 28.98 10.18
CA ALA A 50 1.55 28.62 8.80
C ALA A 50 2.21 27.24 8.73
N SER A 51 3.11 26.90 9.65
CA SER A 51 3.78 25.60 9.71
C SER A 51 2.78 24.46 9.99
N LEU A 52 1.85 24.67 10.92
CA LEU A 52 0.79 23.70 11.23
C LEU A 52 -0.18 23.51 10.07
N THR A 53 -0.54 24.59 9.39
CA THR A 53 -1.39 24.54 8.19
C THR A 53 -0.71 23.75 7.06
N LEU A 54 0.58 24.00 6.84
CA LEU A 54 1.37 23.25 5.86
C LEU A 54 1.47 21.77 6.24
N LEU A 55 1.68 21.45 7.51
CA LEU A 55 1.69 20.08 8.01
C LEU A 55 0.35 19.38 7.74
N ALA A 56 -0.76 20.03 8.07
CA ALA A 56 -2.10 19.48 7.85
C ALA A 56 -2.36 19.22 6.35
N LEU A 57 -1.94 20.15 5.48
CA LEU A 57 -2.08 20.02 4.04
C LEU A 57 -1.29 18.82 3.49
N ILE A 58 -0.03 18.67 3.90
CA ILE A 58 0.83 17.56 3.44
C ILE A 58 0.33 16.23 3.98
N ILE A 59 -0.13 16.17 5.22
CA ILE A 59 -0.78 14.98 5.78
C ILE A 59 -2.00 14.61 4.93
N GLY A 60 -2.85 15.57 4.59
CA GLY A 60 -4.03 15.35 3.75
C GLY A 60 -3.69 14.80 2.37
N PHE A 61 -2.70 15.37 1.69
CA PHE A 61 -2.23 14.85 0.39
C PHE A 61 -1.61 13.46 0.50
N SER A 62 -0.81 13.20 1.53
CA SER A 62 -0.20 11.90 1.72
C SER A 62 -1.23 10.82 2.05
N PHE A 63 -2.24 11.17 2.85
CA PHE A 63 -3.38 10.29 3.12
C PHE A 63 -4.16 9.97 1.84
N SER A 64 -4.47 10.99 1.02
CA SER A 64 -5.12 10.78 -0.29
C SER A 64 -4.30 9.87 -1.21
N MET A 65 -2.97 10.05 -1.25
CA MET A 65 -2.11 9.15 -2.01
C MET A 65 -2.14 7.72 -1.47
N ALA A 66 -2.11 7.52 -0.16
CA ALA A 66 -2.20 6.20 0.45
C ALA A 66 -3.50 5.48 0.07
N VAL A 67 -4.63 6.19 0.18
CA VAL A 67 -5.95 5.66 -0.23
C VAL A 67 -5.97 5.30 -1.71
N SER A 68 -5.47 6.18 -2.58
CA SER A 68 -5.39 5.91 -4.02
C SER A 68 -4.57 4.64 -4.34
N ARG A 69 -3.47 4.38 -3.62
CA ARG A 69 -2.67 3.16 -3.79
C ARG A 69 -3.38 1.92 -3.27
N TYR A 70 -4.11 2.03 -2.17
CA TYR A 70 -4.97 0.96 -1.68
C TYR A 70 -6.04 0.59 -2.71
N ASP A 71 -6.73 1.59 -3.27
CA ASP A 71 -7.73 1.38 -4.33
C ASP A 71 -7.10 0.74 -5.58
N GLN A 72 -5.90 1.17 -5.97
CA GLN A 72 -5.17 0.56 -7.09
C GLN A 72 -4.89 -0.93 -6.84
N ARG A 73 -4.45 -1.31 -5.63
CA ARG A 73 -4.25 -2.72 -5.26
C ARG A 73 -5.54 -3.52 -5.30
N LYS A 74 -6.64 -2.95 -4.80
CA LYS A 74 -7.97 -3.57 -4.84
C LYS A 74 -8.48 -3.77 -6.27
N ASN A 75 -8.35 -2.74 -7.11
CA ASN A 75 -8.75 -2.83 -8.53
C ASN A 75 -7.88 -3.83 -9.30
N SER A 76 -6.60 -3.97 -8.96
CA SER A 76 -5.72 -4.97 -9.57
C SER A 76 -6.13 -6.39 -9.19
N GLU A 77 -6.56 -6.64 -7.95
CA GLU A 77 -7.12 -7.93 -7.51
C GLU A 77 -8.38 -8.29 -8.29
N GLU A 78 -9.29 -7.35 -8.46
CA GLU A 78 -10.51 -7.53 -9.25
C GLU A 78 -10.19 -7.84 -10.72
N ALA A 79 -9.29 -7.07 -11.34
CA ALA A 79 -8.87 -7.29 -12.73
C ALA A 79 -8.21 -8.67 -12.92
N GLU A 80 -7.38 -9.10 -11.97
CA GLU A 80 -6.75 -10.41 -11.99
C GLU A 80 -7.78 -11.55 -11.88
N ALA A 81 -8.74 -11.44 -10.95
CA ALA A 81 -9.83 -12.41 -10.79
C ALA A 81 -10.68 -12.52 -12.05
N ASN A 82 -11.02 -11.39 -12.68
CA ASN A 82 -11.79 -11.32 -13.91
C ASN A 82 -11.03 -11.95 -15.09
N ALA A 83 -9.73 -11.68 -15.22
CA ALA A 83 -8.91 -12.27 -16.27
C ALA A 83 -8.83 -13.80 -16.14
N ILE A 84 -8.60 -14.31 -14.92
CA ILE A 84 -8.55 -15.75 -14.64
C ILE A 84 -9.91 -16.40 -14.91
N GLY A 85 -11.01 -15.82 -14.40
CA GLY A 85 -12.36 -16.35 -14.59
C GLY A 85 -12.78 -16.38 -16.06
N THR A 86 -12.47 -15.33 -16.82
CA THR A 86 -12.75 -15.25 -18.25
C THR A 86 -11.96 -16.31 -19.03
N GLU A 87 -10.67 -16.49 -18.71
CA GLU A 87 -9.84 -17.49 -19.38
C GLU A 87 -10.27 -18.91 -19.06
N TYR A 88 -10.73 -19.17 -17.84
CA TYR A 88 -11.32 -20.45 -17.47
C TYR A 88 -12.49 -20.84 -18.37
N ILE A 89 -13.39 -19.89 -18.69
CA ILE A 89 -14.49 -20.10 -19.62
C ILE A 89 -13.97 -20.26 -21.06
N ARG A 90 -12.98 -19.46 -21.46
CA ARG A 90 -12.37 -19.55 -22.80
C ARG A 90 -11.62 -20.86 -23.05
N ALA A 91 -11.28 -21.59 -22.01
CA ALA A 91 -10.72 -22.94 -22.18
C ALA A 91 -11.64 -23.87 -22.97
N ASP A 92 -12.95 -23.61 -23.01
CA ASP A 92 -13.90 -24.35 -23.87
C ASP A 92 -13.64 -24.18 -25.38
N LEU A 93 -12.87 -23.18 -25.75
CA LEU A 93 -12.47 -22.94 -27.14
C LEU A 93 -11.31 -23.83 -27.58
N LEU A 94 -10.69 -24.56 -26.65
CA LEU A 94 -9.57 -25.47 -26.89
C LEU A 94 -10.05 -26.91 -27.10
N PRO A 95 -9.24 -27.77 -27.74
CA PRO A 95 -9.50 -29.21 -27.77
C PRO A 95 -9.70 -29.78 -26.36
N THR A 96 -10.58 -30.79 -26.23
CA THR A 96 -11.08 -31.30 -24.94
C THR A 96 -9.97 -31.60 -23.92
N ASP A 97 -8.91 -32.30 -24.36
CA ASP A 97 -7.80 -32.67 -23.47
C ASP A 97 -6.99 -31.45 -23.01
N ASP A 98 -6.77 -30.47 -23.89
CA ASP A 98 -6.09 -29.24 -23.60
C ASP A 98 -6.92 -28.31 -22.71
N ALA A 99 -8.22 -28.24 -22.96
CA ALA A 99 -9.19 -27.52 -22.13
C ALA A 99 -9.17 -28.01 -20.68
N ALA A 100 -9.21 -29.32 -20.47
CA ALA A 100 -9.16 -29.92 -19.14
C ALA A 100 -7.85 -29.55 -18.40
N LYS A 101 -6.72 -29.63 -19.10
CA LYS A 101 -5.42 -29.28 -18.55
C LYS A 101 -5.29 -27.81 -18.19
N VAL A 102 -5.73 -26.92 -19.08
CA VAL A 102 -5.70 -25.47 -18.84
C VAL A 102 -6.60 -25.10 -17.66
N ARG A 103 -7.79 -25.67 -17.55
CA ARG A 103 -8.69 -25.45 -16.40
C ARG A 103 -8.07 -25.89 -15.09
N GLU A 104 -7.40 -27.05 -15.04
CA GLU A 104 -6.72 -27.52 -13.83
C GLU A 104 -5.56 -26.60 -13.42
N LEU A 105 -4.77 -26.15 -14.40
CA LEU A 105 -3.71 -25.16 -14.15
C LEU A 105 -4.28 -23.83 -13.64
N LEU A 106 -5.40 -23.34 -14.19
CA LEU A 106 -6.04 -22.11 -13.73
C LEU A 106 -6.62 -22.24 -12.32
N ARG A 107 -7.20 -23.41 -11.95
CA ARG A 107 -7.64 -23.71 -10.58
C ARG A 107 -6.45 -23.66 -9.60
N THR A 108 -5.35 -24.27 -9.96
CA THR A 108 -4.13 -24.23 -9.14
C THR A 108 -3.58 -22.82 -9.03
N TYR A 109 -3.57 -22.09 -10.14
CA TYR A 109 -3.07 -20.72 -10.21
C TYR A 109 -3.90 -19.77 -9.35
N VAL A 110 -5.23 -19.79 -9.44
CA VAL A 110 -6.09 -18.91 -8.62
C VAL A 110 -5.92 -19.17 -7.12
N ASN A 111 -5.76 -20.44 -6.71
CA ASN A 111 -5.50 -20.77 -5.31
C ASN A 111 -4.13 -20.23 -4.85
N GLN A 112 -3.09 -20.31 -5.69
CA GLN A 112 -1.78 -19.75 -5.41
C GLN A 112 -1.84 -18.20 -5.30
N ARG A 113 -2.64 -17.55 -6.14
CA ARG A 113 -2.85 -16.10 -6.06
C ARG A 113 -3.58 -15.70 -4.80
N ILE A 114 -4.59 -16.46 -4.34
CA ILE A 114 -5.25 -16.22 -3.05
C ILE A 114 -4.23 -16.29 -1.90
N LEU A 115 -3.34 -17.28 -1.91
CA LEU A 115 -2.29 -17.41 -0.88
C LEU A 115 -1.33 -16.21 -0.87
N PHE A 116 -1.00 -15.64 -2.04
CA PHE A 116 -0.19 -14.42 -2.13
C PHE A 116 -0.81 -13.25 -1.37
N TYR A 117 -2.15 -13.08 -1.41
CA TYR A 117 -2.84 -12.01 -0.68
C TYR A 117 -3.00 -12.30 0.81
N LEU A 118 -3.07 -13.58 1.22
CA LEU A 118 -3.29 -13.97 2.61
C LEU A 118 -2.00 -14.14 3.40
N ASN A 119 -0.91 -14.59 2.75
CA ASN A 119 0.38 -14.87 3.38
C ASN A 119 1.40 -13.79 3.04
N ASN A 120 1.56 -12.83 3.93
CA ASN A 120 2.35 -11.62 3.73
C ASN A 120 3.88 -11.81 3.56
N GLU A 121 4.44 -13.01 3.75
CA GLU A 121 5.90 -13.22 3.81
C GLU A 121 6.43 -14.29 2.86
N ASP A 122 5.60 -14.90 2.01
CA ASP A 122 6.02 -16.11 1.32
C ASP A 122 6.65 -15.85 -0.05
N ARG A 123 7.99 -15.67 -0.08
CA ARG A 123 8.79 -15.68 -1.32
C ARG A 123 8.62 -16.97 -2.13
N MET A 124 8.23 -18.09 -1.49
CA MET A 124 7.88 -19.34 -2.16
C MET A 124 6.65 -19.18 -3.05
N SER A 125 5.68 -18.36 -2.63
CA SER A 125 4.50 -18.03 -3.41
C SER A 125 4.82 -17.36 -4.76
N GLU A 126 5.86 -16.53 -4.84
CA GLU A 126 6.29 -15.89 -6.09
C GLU A 126 6.95 -16.87 -7.05
N VAL A 127 7.81 -17.78 -6.55
CA VAL A 127 8.47 -18.82 -7.37
C VAL A 127 7.46 -19.78 -7.95
N ASP A 128 6.51 -20.25 -7.13
CA ASP A 128 5.45 -21.15 -7.57
C ASP A 128 4.50 -20.47 -8.56
N THR A 129 4.20 -19.19 -8.36
CA THR A 129 3.42 -18.38 -9.31
C THR A 129 4.11 -18.31 -10.67
N ALA A 130 5.42 -17.99 -10.71
CA ALA A 130 6.18 -17.89 -11.96
C ALA A 130 6.24 -19.23 -12.71
N LYS A 131 6.37 -20.35 -11.98
CA LYS A 131 6.32 -21.69 -12.56
C LYS A 131 4.98 -21.99 -13.20
N LEU A 132 3.89 -21.74 -12.48
CA LEU A 132 2.53 -21.94 -13.01
C LEU A 132 2.26 -21.06 -14.23
N GLN A 133 2.73 -19.83 -14.25
CA GLN A 133 2.63 -18.93 -15.41
C GLN A 133 3.35 -19.52 -16.64
N THR A 134 4.53 -20.09 -16.43
CA THR A 134 5.29 -20.74 -17.50
C THR A 134 4.54 -21.97 -18.04
N GLU A 135 3.92 -22.76 -17.18
CA GLU A 135 3.14 -23.94 -17.57
C GLU A 135 1.85 -23.54 -18.31
N LEU A 136 1.13 -22.51 -17.81
CA LEU A 136 -0.05 -21.94 -18.47
C LEU A 136 0.28 -21.43 -19.88
N TRP A 137 1.33 -20.62 -20.00
CA TRP A 137 1.76 -20.07 -21.29
C TRP A 137 2.20 -21.16 -22.26
N SER A 138 2.98 -22.14 -21.80
CA SER A 138 3.44 -23.27 -22.61
C SER A 138 2.26 -24.10 -23.12
N SER A 139 1.21 -24.27 -22.31
CA SER A 139 -0.01 -24.95 -22.73
C SER A 139 -0.75 -24.20 -23.84
N ALA A 140 -0.88 -22.87 -23.71
CA ALA A 140 -1.51 -22.02 -24.74
C ALA A 140 -0.73 -22.03 -26.06
N VAL A 141 0.61 -21.92 -26.00
CA VAL A 141 1.50 -21.96 -27.18
C VAL A 141 1.42 -23.29 -27.90
N ARG A 142 1.38 -24.39 -27.14
CA ARG A 142 1.28 -25.73 -27.72
C ARG A 142 0.01 -25.91 -28.57
N VAL A 143 -1.13 -25.46 -28.05
CA VAL A 143 -2.40 -25.55 -28.80
C VAL A 143 -2.38 -24.61 -30.01
N ALA A 144 -1.90 -23.38 -29.87
CA ALA A 144 -1.81 -22.43 -30.95
C ALA A 144 -0.88 -22.89 -32.08
N THR A 145 0.15 -23.68 -31.78
CA THR A 145 1.06 -24.25 -32.76
C THR A 145 0.42 -25.45 -33.49
N ALA A 146 -0.36 -26.26 -32.75
CA ALA A 146 -1.04 -27.44 -33.32
C ALA A 146 -2.26 -27.04 -34.19
N GLU A 147 -3.04 -26.06 -33.74
CA GLU A 147 -4.28 -25.61 -34.36
C GLU A 147 -4.35 -24.09 -34.45
N PRO A 148 -3.69 -23.46 -35.44
CA PRO A 148 -3.63 -22.00 -35.58
C PRO A 148 -4.95 -21.44 -36.13
N THR A 149 -6.00 -21.40 -35.31
CA THR A 149 -7.31 -20.87 -35.66
C THR A 149 -7.58 -19.52 -34.98
N PRO A 150 -8.46 -18.67 -35.52
CA PRO A 150 -8.88 -17.43 -34.86
C PRO A 150 -9.52 -17.67 -33.50
N VAL A 151 -10.16 -18.83 -33.29
CA VAL A 151 -10.80 -19.21 -32.02
C VAL A 151 -9.74 -19.51 -30.96
N VAL A 152 -8.72 -20.29 -31.30
CA VAL A 152 -7.59 -20.56 -30.40
C VAL A 152 -6.84 -19.27 -30.06
N ALA A 153 -6.74 -18.33 -31.01
CA ALA A 153 -6.11 -17.04 -30.76
C ALA A 153 -6.82 -16.24 -29.64
N LEU A 154 -8.13 -16.41 -29.46
CA LEU A 154 -8.86 -15.77 -28.33
C LEU A 154 -8.42 -16.33 -26.97
N ALA A 155 -8.19 -17.64 -26.86
CA ALA A 155 -7.68 -18.26 -25.64
C ALA A 155 -6.23 -17.83 -25.37
N VAL A 156 -5.36 -17.77 -26.38
CA VAL A 156 -4.00 -17.25 -26.21
C VAL A 156 -4.00 -15.79 -25.74
N SER A 157 -4.88 -14.96 -26.31
CA SER A 157 -5.05 -13.57 -25.90
C SER A 157 -5.55 -13.46 -24.45
N GLY A 158 -6.49 -14.34 -24.06
CA GLY A 158 -6.99 -14.40 -22.69
C GLY A 158 -5.91 -14.83 -21.70
N MET A 159 -5.09 -15.83 -22.06
CA MET A 159 -3.94 -16.25 -21.26
C MET A 159 -2.93 -15.10 -21.07
N ASN A 160 -2.66 -14.33 -22.12
CA ASN A 160 -1.82 -13.13 -22.01
C ASN A 160 -2.42 -12.10 -21.03
N ASN A 161 -3.75 -11.93 -21.01
CA ASN A 161 -4.41 -11.05 -20.06
C ASN A 161 -4.26 -11.53 -18.61
N VAL A 162 -4.32 -12.85 -18.35
CA VAL A 162 -4.07 -13.43 -17.03
C VAL A 162 -2.67 -13.09 -16.54
N LEU A 163 -1.64 -13.29 -17.38
CA LEU A 163 -0.25 -13.00 -17.04
C LEU A 163 -0.02 -11.50 -16.84
N SER A 164 -0.61 -10.67 -17.69
CA SER A 164 -0.51 -9.21 -17.60
C SER A 164 -1.18 -8.65 -16.35
N ALA A 165 -2.33 -9.19 -15.94
CA ALA A 165 -3.04 -8.78 -14.74
C ALA A 165 -2.19 -9.02 -13.47
N GLN A 166 -1.49 -10.15 -13.39
CA GLN A 166 -0.57 -10.42 -12.28
C GLN A 166 0.59 -9.41 -12.27
N GLY A 167 1.16 -9.08 -13.42
CA GLY A 167 2.21 -8.06 -13.51
C GLY A 167 1.74 -6.69 -13.01
N GLN A 168 0.49 -6.31 -13.32
CA GLN A 168 -0.14 -5.09 -12.80
C GLN A 168 -0.33 -5.14 -11.28
N THR A 169 -0.77 -6.29 -10.75
CA THR A 169 -0.88 -6.52 -9.31
C THR A 169 0.48 -6.32 -8.64
N GLN A 170 1.53 -6.95 -9.15
CA GLN A 170 2.87 -6.82 -8.59
C GLN A 170 3.37 -5.37 -8.62
N ALA A 171 3.15 -4.66 -9.72
CA ALA A 171 3.48 -3.23 -9.82
C ALA A 171 2.71 -2.37 -8.82
N ALA A 172 1.41 -2.64 -8.59
CA ALA A 172 0.59 -1.94 -7.62
C ALA A 172 1.08 -2.18 -6.16
N TRP A 173 1.61 -3.37 -5.86
CA TRP A 173 2.15 -3.71 -4.54
C TRP A 173 3.51 -3.07 -4.28
N LEU A 174 4.32 -2.87 -5.32
CA LEU A 174 5.61 -2.18 -5.23
C LEU A 174 5.47 -0.64 -5.17
N ASN A 175 4.33 -0.12 -5.62
CA ASN A 175 4.10 1.32 -5.69
C ASN A 175 3.73 1.89 -4.33
N ARG A 176 4.65 2.69 -3.73
CA ARG A 176 4.54 3.23 -2.37
C ARG A 176 4.77 4.73 -2.33
N ILE A 177 4.36 5.36 -1.23
CA ILE A 177 4.64 6.78 -0.99
C ILE A 177 6.16 6.99 -1.00
N PRO A 178 6.67 7.94 -1.80
CA PRO A 178 8.11 8.23 -1.86
C PRO A 178 8.69 8.60 -0.50
N VAL A 179 9.92 8.13 -0.22
CA VAL A 179 10.64 8.46 1.01
C VAL A 179 10.78 9.98 1.20
N ALA A 180 10.87 10.74 0.09
CA ALA A 180 10.92 12.20 0.14
C ALA A 180 9.67 12.82 0.79
N ALA A 181 8.47 12.28 0.52
CA ALA A 181 7.23 12.75 1.14
C ALA A 181 7.22 12.46 2.65
N TRP A 182 7.66 11.26 3.07
CA TRP A 182 7.83 10.90 4.47
C TRP A 182 8.81 11.82 5.19
N SER A 183 9.96 12.11 4.54
CA SER A 183 10.98 13.00 5.11
C SER A 183 10.46 14.41 5.28
N LEU A 184 9.71 14.93 4.29
CA LEU A 184 9.12 16.26 4.35
C LEU A 184 8.07 16.37 5.46
N MET A 185 7.16 15.38 5.57
CA MET A 185 6.17 15.34 6.65
C MET A 185 6.84 15.32 8.03
N GLY A 186 7.85 14.46 8.20
CA GLY A 186 8.60 14.33 9.44
C GLY A 186 9.33 15.64 9.82
N LEU A 187 9.98 16.27 8.86
CA LEU A 187 10.71 17.53 9.09
C LEU A 187 9.75 18.66 9.52
N ILE A 188 8.64 18.84 8.80
CA ILE A 188 7.67 19.88 9.14
C ILE A 188 7.03 19.59 10.51
N ALA A 189 6.70 18.32 10.80
CA ALA A 189 6.15 17.93 12.10
C ALA A 189 7.12 18.24 13.25
N ILE A 190 8.40 17.92 13.10
CA ILE A 190 9.44 18.21 14.10
C ILE A 190 9.60 19.73 14.29
N CYS A 191 9.70 20.49 13.19
CA CYS A 191 9.82 21.95 13.26
C CYS A 191 8.60 22.60 13.93
N SER A 192 7.38 22.19 13.55
CA SER A 192 6.14 22.72 14.15
C SER A 192 6.05 22.42 15.63
N ASN A 193 6.42 21.21 16.07
CA ASN A 193 6.40 20.84 17.48
C ASN A 193 7.50 21.55 18.29
N LEU A 194 8.66 21.80 17.70
CA LEU A 194 9.72 22.60 18.32
C LEU A 194 9.26 24.05 18.54
N LEU A 195 8.62 24.65 17.53
CA LEU A 195 8.03 25.98 17.64
C LEU A 195 6.91 26.00 18.69
N LEU A 196 6.03 25.00 18.71
CA LEU A 196 4.96 24.88 19.71
C LEU A 196 5.55 24.85 21.14
N GLY A 197 6.58 24.02 21.36
CA GLY A 197 7.25 23.93 22.66
C GLY A 197 7.91 25.27 23.09
N TYR A 198 8.50 26.00 22.13
CA TYR A 198 9.06 27.30 22.38
C TYR A 198 8.01 28.36 22.72
N ARG A 199 6.80 28.25 22.15
CA ARG A 199 5.67 29.17 22.37
C ARG A 199 4.96 28.95 23.71
N GLU A 200 4.87 27.70 24.18
CA GLU A 200 4.05 27.30 25.32
C GLU A 200 4.59 27.90 26.63
N ARG A 201 3.75 28.66 27.34
CA ARG A 201 4.06 29.25 28.64
C ARG A 201 3.66 28.36 29.82
N SER A 202 2.73 27.44 29.60
CA SER A 202 2.18 26.57 30.65
C SER A 202 3.05 25.33 30.83
N ARG A 203 3.37 24.96 32.08
CA ARG A 203 4.07 23.71 32.42
C ARG A 203 3.19 22.47 32.26
N ARG A 204 2.03 22.56 31.59
CA ARG A 204 1.14 21.41 31.39
C ARG A 204 1.67 20.51 30.27
N THR A 205 2.38 19.47 30.66
CA THR A 205 2.91 18.41 29.77
C THR A 205 1.83 17.84 28.83
N LEU A 206 0.57 17.82 29.27
CA LEU A 206 -0.56 17.37 28.45
C LEU A 206 -0.79 18.20 27.20
N THR A 207 -0.67 19.52 27.28
CA THR A 207 -0.86 20.41 26.10
C THR A 207 0.21 20.14 25.04
N LEU A 208 1.47 19.91 25.48
CA LEU A 208 2.59 19.58 24.59
C LEU A 208 2.50 18.19 23.96
N LEU A 209 1.64 17.30 24.47
CA LEU A 209 1.46 15.94 23.96
C LEU A 209 0.35 15.83 22.91
N VAL A 210 -0.65 16.73 22.94
CA VAL A 210 -1.84 16.61 22.09
C VAL A 210 -1.50 16.65 20.61
N LEU A 211 -0.72 17.63 20.15
CA LEU A 211 -0.36 17.76 18.74
C LEU A 211 0.55 16.61 18.25
N PRO A 212 1.63 16.23 18.96
CA PRO A 212 2.39 15.02 18.64
C PRO A 212 1.52 13.76 18.50
N MET A 213 0.56 13.57 19.40
CA MET A 213 -0.34 12.42 19.37
C MET A 213 -1.21 12.43 18.12
N ILE A 214 -1.88 13.55 17.80
CA ILE A 214 -2.74 13.68 16.62
C ILE A 214 -1.94 13.44 15.33
N ALA A 215 -0.77 14.07 15.19
CA ALA A 215 0.07 13.91 14.02
C ALA A 215 0.62 12.48 13.90
N SER A 216 0.97 11.83 15.01
CA SER A 216 1.45 10.45 15.01
C SER A 216 0.36 9.45 14.64
N ILE A 217 -0.90 9.69 15.05
CA ILE A 217 -2.06 8.89 14.61
C ILE A 217 -2.25 9.05 13.10
N ALA A 218 -2.13 10.27 12.56
CA ALA A 218 -2.23 10.49 11.12
C ALA A 218 -1.11 9.77 10.36
N PHE A 219 0.13 9.81 10.85
CA PHE A 219 1.25 9.08 10.25
C PHE A 219 1.07 7.56 10.33
N PHE A 220 0.54 7.07 11.45
CA PHE A 220 0.16 5.67 11.59
C PHE A 220 -0.84 5.24 10.51
N LEU A 221 -1.94 5.96 10.33
CA LEU A 221 -2.97 5.64 9.35
C LEU A 221 -2.43 5.68 7.91
N ILE A 222 -1.59 6.66 7.59
CA ILE A 222 -0.96 6.75 6.27
C ILE A 222 -0.05 5.53 6.06
N ALA A 223 0.77 5.16 7.05
CA ALA A 223 1.66 4.02 6.97
C ALA A 223 0.89 2.69 6.87
N ASP A 224 -0.21 2.56 7.60
CA ASP A 224 -1.07 1.38 7.61
C ASP A 224 -1.71 1.13 6.24
N ILE A 225 -2.28 2.17 5.65
CA ILE A 225 -2.92 2.10 4.32
C ILE A 225 -1.88 1.92 3.21
N ASP A 226 -0.71 2.58 3.30
CA ASP A 226 0.36 2.48 2.28
C ASP A 226 1.07 1.13 2.34
N SER A 227 1.09 0.46 3.49
CA SER A 227 1.74 -0.84 3.65
C SER A 227 0.92 -1.97 3.00
N PRO A 228 1.48 -2.72 2.03
CA PRO A 228 0.78 -3.85 1.44
C PRO A 228 0.87 -5.13 2.29
N TYR A 229 1.85 -5.22 3.20
CA TYR A 229 2.19 -6.47 3.89
C TYR A 229 1.96 -6.43 5.41
N ALA A 230 1.95 -5.24 6.01
CA ALA A 230 1.84 -5.09 7.46
C ALA A 230 0.83 -3.99 7.78
N GLY A 231 0.00 -4.24 8.76
CA GLY A 231 -1.02 -3.27 9.18
C GLY A 231 -2.38 -3.92 9.41
N ILE A 232 -3.34 -3.07 9.74
CA ILE A 232 -4.72 -3.49 10.02
C ILE A 232 -5.55 -3.46 8.73
N ILE A 233 -5.25 -2.51 7.83
CA ILE A 233 -5.99 -2.27 6.59
C ILE A 233 -5.29 -2.99 5.43
N ASN A 234 -5.78 -4.18 5.09
CA ASN A 234 -5.22 -5.01 4.02
C ASN A 234 -6.25 -5.26 2.91
N VAL A 235 -5.77 -5.52 1.69
CA VAL A 235 -6.63 -5.93 0.58
C VAL A 235 -6.95 -7.41 0.74
N VAL A 236 -8.23 -7.73 0.97
CA VAL A 236 -8.72 -9.10 1.05
C VAL A 236 -9.11 -9.56 -0.37
N PRO A 237 -8.67 -10.75 -0.85
CA PRO A 237 -8.89 -11.21 -2.22
C PRO A 237 -10.29 -11.80 -2.43
N HIS A 238 -11.33 -11.00 -2.23
CA HIS A 238 -12.73 -11.46 -2.32
C HIS A 238 -13.11 -11.95 -3.71
N ASN A 239 -12.65 -11.26 -4.77
CA ASN A 239 -12.98 -11.63 -6.16
C ASN A 239 -12.24 -12.91 -6.59
N LEU A 240 -10.97 -13.06 -6.22
CA LEU A 240 -10.22 -14.31 -6.47
C LEU A 240 -10.84 -15.49 -5.73
N ILE A 241 -11.29 -15.32 -4.48
CA ILE A 241 -11.99 -16.35 -3.71
C ILE A 241 -13.30 -16.74 -4.41
N ALA A 242 -14.10 -15.77 -4.84
CA ALA A 242 -15.34 -16.02 -5.57
C ALA A 242 -15.10 -16.77 -6.89
N THR A 243 -14.07 -16.36 -7.65
CA THR A 243 -13.64 -17.02 -8.88
C THR A 243 -13.21 -18.48 -8.61
N SER A 244 -12.41 -18.72 -7.56
CA SER A 244 -12.02 -20.09 -7.18
C SER A 244 -13.23 -20.95 -6.80
N GLN A 245 -14.22 -20.40 -6.10
CA GLN A 245 -15.45 -21.11 -5.74
C GLN A 245 -16.32 -21.45 -6.97
N TYR A 246 -16.39 -20.53 -7.93
CA TYR A 246 -17.07 -20.77 -9.21
C TYR A 246 -16.45 -21.95 -9.96
N MET A 247 -15.10 -21.95 -10.09
CA MET A 247 -14.35 -22.99 -10.81
C MET A 247 -14.42 -24.38 -10.16
N LYS A 248 -14.79 -24.50 -8.88
CA LYS A 248 -14.94 -25.77 -8.18
C LYS A 248 -16.30 -26.44 -8.40
N LYS A 249 -17.29 -25.69 -8.89
CA LYS A 249 -18.64 -26.20 -9.10
C LYS A 249 -18.82 -26.86 -10.49
N ASP A 250 -17.92 -26.53 -11.42
CA ASP A 250 -17.79 -27.18 -12.73
C ASP A 250 -16.85 -28.40 -12.65
#